data_d0651f5cb5b9130064c408fc5c9aa650
#
_entry.id   d0651f5cb5b9130064c408fc5c9aa650
#
_cell.length_a   1.000
_cell.length_b   1.000
_cell.length_c   1.000
_cell.angle_alpha   90.00
_cell.angle_beta   90.00
_cell.angle_gamma   90.00
#
_symmetry.space_group_name_H-M   'P 1'
#
loop_
_entity.id
_entity.type
_entity.pdbx_description
1 polymer ?
#
loop_
_entity_poly.entity_id
_entity_poly.type
_entity_poly.pdbx_seq_one_letter_code
_entity_poly.pdbx_strand_id
1 'polypeptide(L)'
;MNKNLKNIVVVVSGLDEEYQHNIICGINKAARENRFNVSYFAAFGGMIKSKRFDIGEYSIYNLIDFSAFDGAILMTNTISDPDVKESIISRVKDSGMPAV
;
A
#
# COMPACT_ATOMS: atom_id res chain seq x y z
N MET A 1 5.11 18.75 12.13
CA MET A 1 5.38 17.97 10.90
C MET A 1 6.28 18.77 9.98
N ASN A 2 7.30 18.16 9.46
CA ASN A 2 8.26 18.85 8.59
C ASN A 2 7.66 18.96 7.18
N LYS A 3 7.49 20.19 6.70
CA LYS A 3 6.86 20.45 5.39
C LYS A 3 7.72 20.00 4.21
N ASN A 4 8.99 19.74 4.44
CA ASN A 4 9.92 19.34 3.37
C ASN A 4 9.97 17.84 3.13
N LEU A 5 9.26 17.06 3.93
CA LEU A 5 9.22 15.61 3.76
C LEU A 5 8.20 15.20 2.71
N LYS A 6 8.61 14.31 1.83
CA LYS A 6 7.69 13.69 0.88
C LYS A 6 6.87 12.62 1.59
N ASN A 7 5.63 12.47 1.19
CA ASN A 7 4.70 11.50 1.76
C ASN A 7 4.47 10.37 0.74
N ILE A 8 4.81 9.16 1.15
CA ILE A 8 4.70 7.97 0.31
C ILE A 8 3.67 7.04 0.93
N VAL A 9 2.75 6.53 0.12
CA VAL A 9 1.80 5.51 0.56
C VAL A 9 2.25 4.14 0.05
N VAL A 10 2.18 3.13 0.91
CA VAL A 10 2.48 1.74 0.55
C VAL A 10 1.20 0.94 0.68
N VAL A 11 0.82 0.25 -0.38
CA VAL A 11 -0.35 -0.62 -0.41
C VAL A 11 0.15 -2.07 -0.45
N VAL A 12 -0.21 -2.86 0.54
CA VAL A 12 0.31 -4.22 0.71
C VAL A 12 -0.74 -5.11 1.35
N SER A 13 -0.63 -6.41 1.13
CA SER A 13 -1.42 -7.42 1.84
C SER A 13 -0.48 -8.45 2.45
N GLY A 14 -0.83 -8.99 3.61
CA GLY A 14 -0.04 -10.03 4.27
C GLY A 14 1.23 -9.51 4.93
N LEU A 15 1.11 -8.51 5.80
CA LEU A 15 2.26 -7.92 6.50
C LEU A 15 3.07 -8.92 7.31
N ASP A 16 2.44 -9.99 7.78
CA ASP A 16 3.09 -11.02 8.58
C ASP A 16 3.91 -12.01 7.76
N GLU A 17 3.84 -11.94 6.45
CA GLU A 17 4.62 -12.79 5.55
C GLU A 17 6.06 -12.31 5.48
N GLU A 18 7.01 -13.26 5.39
CA GLU A 18 8.42 -12.93 5.39
C GLU A 18 8.82 -12.04 4.21
N TYR A 19 8.31 -12.33 3.02
CA TYR A 19 8.60 -11.56 1.82
C TYR A 19 8.19 -10.08 2.00
N GLN A 20 6.97 -9.86 2.43
CA GLN A 20 6.45 -8.51 2.63
C GLN A 20 7.22 -7.81 3.75
N HIS A 21 7.50 -8.53 4.83
CA HIS A 21 8.24 -7.97 5.95
C HIS A 21 9.61 -7.47 5.52
N ASN A 22 10.34 -8.24 4.72
CA ASN A 22 11.67 -7.87 4.25
C ASN A 22 11.63 -6.62 3.37
N ILE A 23 10.64 -6.53 2.49
CA ILE A 23 10.48 -5.35 1.64
C ILE A 23 10.15 -4.12 2.48
N ILE A 24 9.26 -4.26 3.45
CA ILE A 24 8.87 -3.16 4.33
C ILE A 24 10.06 -2.66 5.16
N CYS A 25 10.90 -3.56 5.65
CA CYS A 25 12.12 -3.16 6.35
C CYS A 25 13.04 -2.35 5.45
N GLY A 26 13.17 -2.73 4.18
CA GLY A 26 13.94 -1.99 3.21
C GLY A 26 13.36 -0.61 2.93
N ILE A 27 12.03 -0.54 2.79
CA ILE A 27 11.34 0.73 2.58
C ILE A 27 11.55 1.65 3.77
N ASN A 28 11.40 1.14 4.98
CA ASN A 28 11.59 1.94 6.19
C ASN A 28 13.01 2.48 6.31
N LYS A 29 14.00 1.65 5.98
CA LYS A 29 15.40 2.08 5.99
C LYS A 29 15.64 3.20 4.98
N ALA A 30 15.17 3.02 3.75
CA ALA A 30 15.32 4.01 2.70
C ALA A 30 14.59 5.31 3.06
N ALA A 31 13.41 5.20 3.68
CA ALA A 31 12.64 6.36 4.07
C ALA A 31 13.38 7.19 5.12
N ARG A 32 14.00 6.53 6.11
CA ARG A 32 14.79 7.23 7.12
C ARG A 32 16.01 7.92 6.50
N GLU A 33 16.70 7.22 5.60
CA GLU A 33 17.91 7.76 4.97
C GLU A 33 17.63 8.94 4.05
N ASN A 34 16.45 8.93 3.40
CA ASN A 34 16.07 9.95 2.43
C ASN A 34 14.99 10.91 2.93
N ARG A 35 14.60 10.76 4.18
CA ARG A 35 13.64 11.65 4.86
C ARG A 35 12.27 11.70 4.21
N PHE A 36 11.71 10.51 3.97
CA PHE A 36 10.32 10.36 3.53
C PHE A 36 9.43 9.96 4.70
N ASN A 37 8.18 10.43 4.67
CA ASN A 37 7.12 9.88 5.52
C ASN A 37 6.44 8.75 4.76
N VAL A 38 6.25 7.62 5.42
CA VAL A 38 5.64 6.44 4.79
C VAL A 38 4.40 6.05 5.57
N SER A 39 3.29 5.88 4.85
CA SER A 39 2.04 5.37 5.42
C SER A 39 1.71 4.04 4.77
N TYR A 40 1.39 3.04 5.59
CA TYR A 40 1.08 1.69 5.14
C TYR A 40 -0.41 1.45 5.25
N PHE A 41 -1.02 1.02 4.16
CA PHE A 41 -2.38 0.50 4.15
C PHE A 41 -2.29 -0.98 3.84
N ALA A 42 -2.58 -1.80 4.84
CA ALA A 42 -2.30 -3.23 4.77
C ALA A 42 -3.50 -4.06 5.20
N ALA A 43 -3.83 -5.04 4.38
CA ALA A 43 -4.74 -6.11 4.75
C ALA A 43 -3.92 -7.32 5.17
N PHE A 44 -4.47 -8.15 6.06
CA PHE A 44 -3.75 -9.34 6.49
C PHE A 44 -3.73 -10.42 5.41
N GLY A 45 -4.79 -10.53 4.64
CA GLY A 45 -4.84 -11.44 3.51
C GLY A 45 -4.75 -12.92 3.87
N GLY A 46 -5.00 -13.72 2.97
CA GLY A 46 -4.44 -15.02 2.69
C GLY A 46 -5.01 -16.24 3.36
N MET A 47 -5.19 -16.31 4.64
CA MET A 47 -5.46 -17.59 5.29
C MET A 47 -6.93 -17.97 5.36
N ILE A 48 -7.82 -17.01 5.44
CA ILE A 48 -9.26 -17.26 5.52
C ILE A 48 -9.87 -16.95 4.16
N LYS A 49 -10.34 -18.00 3.49
CA LYS A 49 -10.85 -17.87 2.11
C LYS A 49 -12.35 -17.60 2.06
N SER A 50 -12.85 -16.79 2.98
CA SER A 50 -14.23 -16.34 2.90
C SER A 50 -14.31 -15.09 2.05
N LYS A 51 -15.12 -15.12 1.01
CA LYS A 51 -15.29 -13.96 0.14
C LYS A 51 -15.76 -12.73 0.92
N ARG A 52 -16.63 -12.95 1.90
CA ARG A 52 -17.10 -11.86 2.76
C ARG A 52 -15.96 -11.26 3.59
N PHE A 53 -15.09 -12.11 4.10
CA PHE A 53 -13.93 -11.67 4.87
C PHE A 53 -12.97 -10.87 4.00
N ASP A 54 -12.70 -11.37 2.78
CA ASP A 54 -11.80 -10.68 1.85
C ASP A 54 -12.31 -9.30 1.48
N ILE A 55 -13.62 -9.16 1.24
CA ILE A 55 -14.21 -7.86 0.93
C ILE A 55 -14.02 -6.89 2.10
N GLY A 56 -14.22 -7.35 3.34
CA GLY A 56 -14.03 -6.54 4.52
C GLY A 56 -12.57 -6.15 4.71
N GLU A 57 -11.66 -7.09 4.51
CA GLU A 57 -10.22 -6.85 4.62
C GLU A 57 -9.74 -5.79 3.63
N TYR A 58 -10.14 -5.93 2.37
CA TYR A 58 -9.67 -5.03 1.33
C TYR A 58 -10.36 -3.67 1.36
N SER A 59 -11.43 -3.51 2.13
CA SER A 59 -12.11 -2.22 2.22
C SER A 59 -11.22 -1.14 2.83
N ILE A 60 -10.15 -1.51 3.54
CA ILE A 60 -9.20 -0.55 4.09
C ILE A 60 -8.57 0.31 2.98
N TYR A 61 -8.42 -0.25 1.79
CA TYR A 61 -7.82 0.50 0.68
C TYR A 61 -8.73 1.62 0.18
N ASN A 62 -10.02 1.55 0.45
CA ASN A 62 -10.95 2.61 0.09
C ASN A 62 -10.75 3.87 0.95
N LEU A 63 -10.07 3.75 2.07
CA LEU A 63 -9.77 4.88 2.95
C LEU A 63 -8.62 5.74 2.43
N ILE A 64 -7.88 5.27 1.44
CA ILE A 64 -6.71 5.97 0.95
C ILE A 64 -7.14 7.17 0.09
N ASP A 65 -6.69 8.34 0.47
CA ASP A 65 -6.78 9.53 -0.38
C ASP A 65 -5.43 9.68 -1.09
N PHE A 66 -5.36 9.16 -2.31
CA PHE A 66 -4.11 9.17 -3.06
C PHE A 66 -3.62 10.59 -3.36
N SER A 67 -4.52 11.57 -3.41
CA SER A 67 -4.12 12.95 -3.65
C SER A 67 -3.31 13.56 -2.50
N ALA A 68 -3.36 12.94 -1.32
CA ALA A 68 -2.60 13.40 -0.16
C ALA A 68 -1.14 12.95 -0.16
N PHE A 69 -0.73 12.16 -1.15
CA PHE A 69 0.61 11.59 -1.19
C PHE A 69 1.39 12.06 -2.41
N ASP A 70 2.71 12.07 -2.28
CA ASP A 70 3.62 12.45 -3.37
C ASP A 70 3.98 11.27 -4.27
N GLY A 71 3.85 10.05 -3.77
CA GLY A 71 4.10 8.85 -4.54
C GLY A 71 3.53 7.62 -3.86
N ALA A 72 3.52 6.51 -4.58
CA ALA A 72 2.96 5.25 -4.09
C ALA A 72 3.86 4.07 -4.43
N ILE A 73 3.93 3.12 -3.50
CA ILE A 73 4.54 1.81 -3.74
C ILE A 73 3.40 0.80 -3.65
N LEU A 74 3.14 0.11 -4.74
CA LEU A 74 2.02 -0.81 -4.85
C LEU A 74 2.55 -2.25 -4.90
N MET A 75 2.41 -2.95 -3.79
CA MET A 75 2.79 -4.36 -3.74
C MET A 75 1.63 -5.22 -4.25
N THR A 76 1.28 -5.02 -5.51
CA THR A 76 0.10 -5.64 -6.12
C THR A 76 0.18 -7.15 -6.19
N ASN A 77 1.39 -7.69 -6.23
CA ASN A 77 1.58 -9.14 -6.21
C ASN A 77 1.14 -9.77 -4.88
N THR A 78 0.94 -8.97 -3.84
CA THR A 78 0.47 -9.46 -2.54
C THR A 78 -1.06 -9.44 -2.44
N ILE A 79 -1.74 -8.81 -3.38
CA ILE A 79 -3.20 -8.69 -3.38
C ILE A 79 -3.76 -9.74 -4.33
N SER A 80 -4.52 -10.69 -3.78
CA SER A 80 -5.01 -11.82 -4.57
C SER A 80 -6.25 -11.51 -5.39
N ASP A 81 -7.04 -10.52 -4.97
CA ASP A 81 -8.28 -10.16 -5.67
C ASP A 81 -7.98 -9.24 -6.86
N PRO A 82 -8.22 -9.70 -8.11
CA PRO A 82 -7.89 -8.87 -9.27
C PRO A 82 -8.73 -7.59 -9.38
N ASP A 83 -9.96 -7.59 -8.89
CA ASP A 83 -10.80 -6.40 -8.93
C ASP A 83 -10.29 -5.33 -7.98
N VAL A 84 -9.85 -5.73 -6.79
CA VAL A 84 -9.25 -4.82 -5.81
C VAL A 84 -7.96 -4.25 -6.38
N LYS A 85 -7.11 -5.10 -6.93
CA LYS A 85 -5.83 -4.70 -7.52
C LYS A 85 -6.05 -3.66 -8.62
N GLU A 86 -6.97 -3.93 -9.53
CA GLU A 86 -7.26 -3.05 -10.65
C GLU A 86 -7.83 -1.71 -10.19
N SER A 87 -8.69 -1.74 -9.18
CA SER A 87 -9.25 -0.52 -8.60
C SER A 87 -8.16 0.38 -8.03
N ILE A 88 -7.21 -0.20 -7.29
CA ILE A 88 -6.10 0.55 -6.72
C ILE A 88 -5.23 1.17 -7.81
N ILE A 89 -4.88 0.38 -8.81
CA ILE A 89 -4.05 0.85 -9.93
C ILE A 89 -4.74 2.00 -10.66
N SER A 90 -6.03 1.87 -10.91
CA SER A 90 -6.81 2.90 -11.61
C SER A 90 -6.84 4.20 -10.82
N ARG A 91 -7.06 4.11 -9.51
CA ARG A 91 -7.10 5.30 -8.64
C ARG A 91 -5.74 6.02 -8.61
N VAL A 92 -4.65 5.27 -8.61
CA VAL A 92 -3.30 5.85 -8.62
C VAL A 92 -3.04 6.54 -9.95
N LYS A 93 -3.45 5.93 -11.05
CA LYS A 93 -3.31 6.55 -12.38
C LYS A 93 -4.12 7.85 -12.47
N ASP A 94 -5.33 7.85 -11.93
CA ASP A 94 -6.18 9.02 -11.96
C ASP A 94 -5.62 10.17 -11.12
N SER A 95 -4.86 9.86 -10.06
CA SER A 95 -4.23 10.85 -9.22
C SER A 95 -3.04 11.53 -9.89
N GLY A 96 -2.45 10.90 -10.90
CA GLY A 96 -1.28 11.42 -11.60
C GLY A 96 0.04 11.31 -10.85
N MET A 97 0.05 10.69 -9.66
CA MET A 97 1.28 10.59 -8.87
C MET A 97 2.21 9.48 -9.40
N PRO A 98 3.54 9.62 -9.17
CA PRO A 98 4.48 8.53 -9.47
C PRO A 98 4.19 7.29 -8.62
N ALA A 99 4.31 6.11 -9.23
CA ALA A 99 4.09 4.86 -8.52
C ALA A 99 4.96 3.74 -9.08
N VAL A 100 5.32 2.81 -8.21
CA VAL A 100 6.02 1.57 -8.58
C VAL A 100 5.33 0.34 -8.03
#